data_c7db5256cbd105e5a8cbc4b72f7f1de1
#
_entry.id   c7db5256cbd105e5a8cbc4b72f7f1de1
#
_cell.length_a   1.000
_cell.length_b   1.000
_cell.length_c   1.000
_cell.angle_alpha   90.00
_cell.angle_beta   90.00
_cell.angle_gamma   90.00
#
_symmetry.space_group_name_H-M   'P 1'
#
loop_
_entity.id
_entity.type
_entity.pdbx_description
1 polymer ?
#
loop_
_entity_poly.entity_id
_entity_poly.type
_entity_poly.pdbx_seq_one_letter_code
_entity_poly.pdbx_strand_id
1 'polypeptide(L)'
;QFASSAASDVYKRQDLRKAKERGHILEGLTIALANIDEMIDLIKKSKEGSEAKKKLLSKKWKPGKIIAMLEKAGPDACKIDVTDSSLGLIGKTYQLSEQQAQAILDMRLQRLTGLEQDKLINEYEEIIEHITYLLEILGDSNRLIEVVKDELKEVQEKYKDDRRTDIQDSAADLTEADLITPEDRVVTISHEGYAKTQPLEEY
;
A
#
# COMPACT_ATOMS: atom_id res chain seq x y z
N GLN A 1 12.71 -14.67 8.66
CA GLN A 1 12.46 -13.28 9.14
C GLN A 1 12.81 -12.24 8.09
N PHE A 2 13.97 -12.33 7.42
CA PHE A 2 14.41 -11.34 6.41
C PHE A 2 13.49 -11.28 5.18
N ALA A 3 12.97 -12.39 4.69
CA ALA A 3 12.11 -12.43 3.51
C ALA A 3 10.75 -11.74 3.75
N SER A 4 10.18 -11.90 4.95
CA SER A 4 8.91 -11.26 5.33
C SER A 4 9.06 -9.75 5.49
N SER A 5 10.15 -9.28 6.10
CA SER A 5 10.46 -7.86 6.25
C SER A 5 10.71 -7.17 4.91
N ALA A 6 11.44 -7.84 3.98
CA ALA A 6 11.68 -7.32 2.63
C ALA A 6 10.37 -7.21 1.82
N ALA A 7 9.47 -8.19 1.93
CA ALA A 7 8.17 -8.13 1.27
C ALA A 7 7.32 -6.98 1.83
N SER A 8 7.29 -6.81 3.16
CA SER A 8 6.57 -5.70 3.80
C SER A 8 7.13 -4.33 3.37
N ASP A 9 8.46 -4.17 3.28
CA ASP A 9 9.10 -2.95 2.77
C ASP A 9 8.62 -2.61 1.36
N VAL A 10 8.59 -3.60 0.45
CA VAL A 10 8.11 -3.41 -0.92
C VAL A 10 6.65 -2.95 -0.96
N TYR A 11 5.76 -3.58 -0.17
CA TYR A 11 4.36 -3.17 -0.11
C TYR A 11 4.19 -1.76 0.47
N LYS A 12 4.88 -1.42 1.56
CA LYS A 12 4.83 -0.07 2.14
C LYS A 12 5.37 1.00 1.19
N ARG A 13 6.40 0.71 0.38
CA ARG A 13 6.88 1.61 -0.68
C ARG A 13 5.86 1.79 -1.81
N GLN A 14 5.15 0.72 -2.20
CA GLN A 14 4.09 0.82 -3.20
C GLN A 14 2.92 1.66 -2.68
N ASP A 15 2.52 1.46 -1.42
CA ASP A 15 1.47 2.25 -0.79
C ASP A 15 1.86 3.73 -0.66
N LEU A 16 3.11 4.01 -0.28
CA LEU A 16 3.67 5.37 -0.26
C LEU A 16 3.59 6.02 -1.64
N ARG A 17 3.95 5.29 -2.70
CA ARG A 17 3.87 5.81 -4.07
C ARG A 17 2.44 6.15 -4.46
N LYS A 18 1.47 5.25 -4.21
CA LYS A 18 0.04 5.49 -4.48
C LYS A 18 -0.50 6.68 -3.66
N ALA A 19 -0.12 6.76 -2.39
CA ALA A 19 -0.50 7.88 -1.53
C ALA A 19 0.06 9.21 -2.05
N LYS A 20 1.32 9.25 -2.47
CA LYS A 20 1.93 10.43 -3.10
C LYS A 20 1.25 10.82 -4.41
N GLU A 21 0.94 9.85 -5.29
CA GLU A 21 0.21 10.10 -6.54
C GLU A 21 -1.18 10.70 -6.25
N ARG A 22 -1.90 10.16 -5.28
CA ARG A 22 -3.20 10.70 -4.88
C ARG A 22 -3.08 12.07 -4.22
N GLY A 23 -2.14 12.24 -3.29
CA GLY A 23 -1.85 13.50 -2.63
C GLY A 23 -1.49 14.61 -3.61
N HIS A 24 -0.67 14.31 -4.62
CA HIS A 24 -0.30 15.25 -5.67
C HIS A 24 -1.53 15.79 -6.44
N ILE A 25 -2.47 14.92 -6.79
CA ILE A 25 -3.72 15.34 -7.46
C ILE A 25 -4.59 16.19 -6.53
N LEU A 26 -4.79 15.75 -5.29
CA LEU A 26 -5.59 16.46 -4.30
C LEU A 26 -5.02 17.86 -4.00
N GLU A 27 -3.71 17.96 -3.90
CA GLU A 27 -2.99 19.22 -3.74
C GLU A 27 -3.34 20.22 -4.87
N GLY A 28 -3.26 19.77 -6.13
CA GLY A 28 -3.65 20.58 -7.28
C GLY A 28 -5.13 21.00 -7.26
N LEU A 29 -6.02 20.08 -6.91
CA LEU A 29 -7.47 20.36 -6.80
C LEU A 29 -7.77 21.38 -5.69
N THR A 30 -7.09 21.29 -4.55
CA THR A 30 -7.30 22.20 -3.42
C THR A 30 -6.77 23.60 -3.75
N ILE A 31 -5.65 23.70 -4.50
CA ILE A 31 -5.18 24.98 -5.04
C ILE A 31 -6.17 25.58 -6.05
N ALA A 32 -6.78 24.72 -6.89
CA ALA A 32 -7.82 25.14 -7.80
C ALA A 32 -9.02 25.74 -7.06
N LEU A 33 -9.46 25.11 -5.97
CA LEU A 33 -10.56 25.62 -5.15
C LEU A 33 -10.23 26.95 -4.48
N ALA A 34 -8.99 27.16 -4.04
CA ALA A 34 -8.55 28.43 -3.48
C ALA A 34 -8.51 29.59 -4.52
N ASN A 35 -8.47 29.27 -5.82
CA ASN A 35 -8.38 30.22 -6.92
C ASN A 35 -9.52 30.03 -7.95
N ILE A 36 -10.67 29.53 -7.49
CA ILE A 36 -11.72 28.99 -8.38
C ILE A 36 -12.25 30.01 -9.39
N ASP A 37 -12.50 31.27 -8.98
CA ASP A 37 -13.05 32.31 -9.86
C ASP A 37 -12.07 32.62 -10.99
N GLU A 38 -10.80 32.73 -10.66
CA GLU A 38 -9.75 33.04 -11.63
C GLU A 38 -9.51 31.87 -12.60
N MET A 39 -9.62 30.62 -12.12
CA MET A 39 -9.51 29.42 -12.96
C MET A 39 -10.71 29.29 -13.92
N ILE A 40 -11.93 29.50 -13.42
CA ILE A 40 -13.13 29.46 -14.26
C ILE A 40 -13.04 30.50 -15.34
N ASP A 41 -12.64 31.72 -15.03
CA ASP A 41 -12.47 32.81 -16.01
C ASP A 41 -11.42 32.47 -17.07
N LEU A 42 -10.32 31.85 -16.66
CA LEU A 42 -9.26 31.40 -17.57
C LEU A 42 -9.77 30.32 -18.52
N ILE A 43 -10.50 29.34 -18.00
CA ILE A 43 -11.08 28.23 -18.79
C ILE A 43 -12.11 28.78 -19.78
N LYS A 44 -13.01 29.67 -19.35
CA LYS A 44 -14.04 30.31 -20.22
C LYS A 44 -13.43 31.11 -21.35
N LYS A 45 -12.29 31.77 -21.13
CA LYS A 45 -11.57 32.58 -22.14
C LYS A 45 -10.72 31.74 -23.09
N SER A 46 -10.62 30.44 -22.88
CA SER A 46 -9.87 29.51 -23.72
C SER A 46 -10.81 28.89 -24.75
N LYS A 47 -10.34 28.77 -26.01
CA LYS A 47 -11.13 28.20 -27.11
C LYS A 47 -11.21 26.67 -27.05
N GLU A 48 -10.15 26.02 -26.52
CA GLU A 48 -10.00 24.58 -26.43
C GLU A 48 -9.42 24.18 -25.08
N GLY A 49 -9.68 22.93 -24.66
CA GLY A 49 -9.14 22.37 -23.42
C GLY A 49 -7.60 22.33 -23.40
N SER A 50 -6.99 22.12 -24.56
CA SER A 50 -5.52 22.15 -24.74
C SER A 50 -4.91 23.51 -24.44
N GLU A 51 -5.60 24.57 -24.86
CA GLU A 51 -5.22 25.97 -24.60
C GLU A 51 -5.41 26.28 -23.10
N ALA A 52 -6.53 25.86 -22.51
CA ALA A 52 -6.79 26.03 -21.08
C ALA A 52 -5.70 25.35 -20.23
N LYS A 53 -5.33 24.11 -20.57
CA LYS A 53 -4.25 23.37 -19.92
C LYS A 53 -2.94 24.12 -19.94
N LYS A 54 -2.51 24.62 -21.11
CA LYS A 54 -1.28 25.40 -21.25
C LYS A 54 -1.29 26.69 -20.41
N LYS A 55 -2.42 27.37 -20.36
CA LYS A 55 -2.58 28.61 -19.54
C LYS A 55 -2.54 28.27 -18.04
N LEU A 56 -3.15 27.16 -17.60
CA LEU A 56 -3.09 26.70 -16.21
C LEU A 56 -1.65 26.39 -15.78
N LEU A 57 -0.87 25.76 -16.64
CA LEU A 57 0.53 25.39 -16.42
C LEU A 57 1.47 26.61 -16.42
N SER A 58 1.22 27.61 -17.28
CA SER A 58 2.09 28.78 -17.38
C SER A 58 1.91 29.78 -16.24
N LYS A 59 0.80 29.68 -15.51
CA LYS A 59 0.45 30.64 -14.46
C LYS A 59 0.90 30.13 -13.09
N LYS A 60 1.35 31.07 -12.26
CA LYS A 60 1.67 30.84 -10.85
C LYS A 60 0.44 31.09 -9.99
N TRP A 61 0.07 30.15 -9.16
CA TRP A 61 -1.13 30.18 -8.36
C TRP A 61 -0.85 30.49 -6.89
N LYS A 62 -1.81 31.08 -6.20
CA LYS A 62 -1.69 31.32 -4.76
C LYS A 62 -2.11 30.04 -4.03
N PRO A 63 -1.31 29.48 -3.10
CA PRO A 63 -1.65 28.24 -2.43
C PRO A 63 -2.79 28.34 -1.40
N GLY A 64 -3.26 29.55 -1.09
CA GLY A 64 -4.41 29.79 -0.20
C GLY A 64 -4.22 29.23 1.20
N LYS A 65 -5.28 28.60 1.75
CA LYS A 65 -5.29 28.03 3.11
C LYS A 65 -4.37 26.79 3.27
N ILE A 66 -3.98 26.16 2.16
CA ILE A 66 -3.17 24.91 2.18
C ILE A 66 -1.70 25.20 2.45
N ILE A 67 -1.26 26.44 2.40
CA ILE A 67 0.15 26.78 2.62
C ILE A 67 0.66 26.23 3.96
N ALA A 68 -0.16 26.31 5.01
CA ALA A 68 0.17 25.80 6.33
C ALA A 68 0.28 24.26 6.37
N MET A 69 -0.53 23.56 5.57
CA MET A 69 -0.46 22.09 5.44
C MET A 69 0.75 21.67 4.62
N LEU A 70 1.04 22.35 3.52
CA LEU A 70 2.23 22.12 2.69
C LEU A 70 3.52 22.38 3.47
N GLU A 71 3.56 23.42 4.28
CA GLU A 71 4.71 23.73 5.13
C GLU A 71 4.90 22.69 6.24
N LYS A 72 3.80 22.19 6.83
CA LYS A 72 3.82 21.15 7.88
C LYS A 72 4.23 19.78 7.33
N ALA A 73 3.74 19.41 6.17
CA ALA A 73 4.05 18.14 5.52
C ALA A 73 5.44 18.13 4.86
N GLY A 74 5.97 19.30 4.57
CA GLY A 74 7.18 19.50 3.78
C GLY A 74 6.88 19.62 2.28
N PRO A 75 7.64 20.45 1.55
CA PRO A 75 7.40 20.76 0.13
C PRO A 75 7.54 19.54 -0.79
N ASP A 76 8.12 18.46 -0.29
CA ASP A 76 8.41 17.24 -1.04
C ASP A 76 7.50 16.07 -0.66
N ALA A 77 6.55 16.26 0.28
CA ALA A 77 5.71 15.18 0.79
C ALA A 77 4.92 14.47 -0.32
N CYS A 78 4.34 15.23 -1.25
CA CYS A 78 3.57 14.71 -2.39
C CYS A 78 4.36 14.67 -3.70
N LYS A 79 5.68 14.95 -3.69
CA LYS A 79 6.48 14.83 -4.91
C LYS A 79 6.61 13.35 -5.30
N ILE A 80 6.28 13.08 -6.55
CA ILE A 80 6.54 11.81 -7.21
C ILE A 80 7.96 11.89 -7.75
N ASP A 81 8.73 10.81 -7.67
CA ASP A 81 10.16 10.77 -8.08
C ASP A 81 10.44 11.23 -9.52
N VAL A 82 9.40 11.34 -10.36
CA VAL A 82 9.45 11.80 -11.76
C VAL A 82 9.10 13.28 -11.92
N THR A 83 8.68 13.95 -10.85
CA THR A 83 8.20 15.35 -10.94
C THR A 83 9.39 16.31 -10.97
N ASP A 84 9.43 17.14 -12.01
CA ASP A 84 10.44 18.18 -12.19
C ASP A 84 10.54 19.08 -10.95
N SER A 85 11.75 19.39 -10.50
CA SER A 85 12.00 20.26 -9.34
C SER A 85 11.46 21.70 -9.52
N SER A 86 11.03 22.05 -10.74
CA SER A 86 10.40 23.33 -11.08
C SER A 86 8.90 23.38 -10.78
N LEU A 87 8.28 22.26 -10.37
CA LEU A 87 6.84 22.15 -10.10
C LEU A 87 6.56 22.11 -8.58
N GLY A 88 5.34 22.47 -8.19
CA GLY A 88 4.93 22.50 -6.79
C GLY A 88 5.08 23.88 -6.15
N LEU A 89 5.34 23.92 -4.85
CA LEU A 89 5.49 25.15 -4.08
C LEU A 89 6.84 25.79 -4.34
N ILE A 90 6.83 26.96 -4.99
CA ILE A 90 8.03 27.77 -5.28
C ILE A 90 7.91 29.10 -4.51
N GLY A 91 8.49 29.12 -3.31
CA GLY A 91 8.37 30.27 -2.40
C GLY A 91 6.93 30.47 -1.94
N LYS A 92 6.27 31.57 -2.37
CA LYS A 92 4.88 31.88 -2.03
C LYS A 92 3.88 31.57 -3.14
N THR A 93 4.32 30.92 -4.21
CA THR A 93 3.48 30.59 -5.36
C THR A 93 3.58 29.11 -5.68
N TYR A 94 2.54 28.56 -6.29
CA TYR A 94 2.46 27.17 -6.68
C TYR A 94 2.41 27.01 -8.19
N GLN A 95 3.21 26.09 -8.70
CA GLN A 95 3.25 25.74 -10.12
C GLN A 95 2.59 24.37 -10.31
N LEU A 96 1.51 24.33 -11.09
CA LEU A 96 0.77 23.10 -11.38
C LEU A 96 1.54 22.17 -12.30
N SER A 97 1.39 20.87 -12.10
CA SER A 97 1.86 19.82 -13.01
C SER A 97 0.81 19.53 -14.10
N GLU A 98 1.24 18.83 -15.16
CA GLU A 98 0.32 18.38 -16.21
C GLU A 98 -0.82 17.51 -15.71
N GLN A 99 -0.53 16.61 -14.77
CA GLN A 99 -1.52 15.71 -14.16
C GLN A 99 -2.53 16.50 -13.33
N GLN A 100 -2.07 17.46 -12.55
CA GLN A 100 -2.93 18.36 -11.77
C GLN A 100 -3.82 19.21 -12.68
N ALA A 101 -3.24 19.81 -13.72
CA ALA A 101 -4.01 20.62 -14.68
C ALA A 101 -5.09 19.78 -15.38
N GLN A 102 -4.79 18.53 -15.73
CA GLN A 102 -5.78 17.64 -16.31
C GLN A 102 -6.88 17.31 -15.31
N ALA A 103 -6.55 16.96 -14.07
CA ALA A 103 -7.51 16.68 -13.02
C ALA A 103 -8.44 17.86 -12.72
N ILE A 104 -7.92 19.10 -12.81
CA ILE A 104 -8.72 20.33 -12.67
C ILE A 104 -9.71 20.48 -13.82
N LEU A 105 -9.30 20.24 -15.06
CA LEU A 105 -10.20 20.31 -16.22
C LEU A 105 -11.26 19.22 -16.22
N ASP A 106 -10.95 18.05 -15.70
CA ASP A 106 -11.87 16.91 -15.57
C ASP A 106 -12.80 17.01 -14.35
N MET A 107 -12.59 18.02 -13.49
CA MET A 107 -13.36 18.20 -12.27
C MET A 107 -14.81 18.57 -12.57
N ARG A 108 -15.74 17.81 -11.97
CA ARG A 108 -17.18 18.10 -12.11
C ARG A 108 -17.58 19.35 -11.32
N LEU A 109 -18.46 20.18 -11.90
CA LEU A 109 -18.98 21.39 -11.25
C LEU A 109 -19.59 21.14 -9.87
N GLN A 110 -20.15 19.95 -9.64
CA GLN A 110 -20.71 19.54 -8.36
C GLN A 110 -19.66 19.57 -7.21
N ARG A 111 -18.38 19.34 -7.52
CA ARG A 111 -17.29 19.42 -6.53
C ARG A 111 -16.93 20.82 -6.09
N LEU A 112 -17.51 21.83 -6.71
CA LEU A 112 -17.30 23.24 -6.35
C LEU A 112 -18.21 23.72 -5.21
N THR A 113 -19.12 22.87 -4.72
CA THR A 113 -19.97 23.19 -3.56
C THR A 113 -19.13 23.20 -2.27
N GLY A 114 -19.48 24.04 -1.30
CA GLY A 114 -18.71 24.20 -0.06
C GLY A 114 -18.48 22.88 0.67
N LEU A 115 -19.52 22.00 0.78
CA LEU A 115 -19.40 20.68 1.43
C LEU A 115 -18.40 19.76 0.73
N GLU A 116 -18.32 19.81 -0.60
CA GLU A 116 -17.37 18.99 -1.35
C GLU A 116 -15.94 19.56 -1.28
N GLN A 117 -15.81 20.88 -1.14
CA GLN A 117 -14.51 21.53 -0.88
C GLN A 117 -13.94 21.09 0.46
N ASP A 118 -14.75 21.08 1.52
CA ASP A 118 -14.32 20.62 2.84
C ASP A 118 -13.92 19.13 2.83
N LYS A 119 -14.65 18.29 2.08
CA LYS A 119 -14.29 16.88 1.92
C LYS A 119 -12.94 16.69 1.22
N LEU A 120 -12.64 17.49 0.19
CA LEU A 120 -11.36 17.42 -0.51
C LEU A 120 -10.21 17.87 0.38
N ILE A 121 -10.42 18.88 1.21
CA ILE A 121 -9.41 19.34 2.18
C ILE A 121 -9.15 18.24 3.22
N ASN A 122 -10.21 17.65 3.78
CA ASN A 122 -10.07 16.57 4.76
C ASN A 122 -9.39 15.33 4.15
N GLU A 123 -9.78 14.93 2.93
CA GLU A 123 -9.11 13.84 2.21
C GLU A 123 -7.62 14.13 1.99
N TYR A 124 -7.28 15.37 1.69
CA TYR A 124 -5.88 15.77 1.54
C TYR A 124 -5.11 15.69 2.86
N GLU A 125 -5.70 16.13 3.99
CA GLU A 125 -5.11 16.01 5.33
C GLU A 125 -4.86 14.55 5.69
N GLU A 126 -5.85 13.66 5.51
CA GLU A 126 -5.73 12.22 5.76
C GLU A 126 -4.60 11.58 4.94
N ILE A 127 -4.48 11.95 3.66
CA ILE A 127 -3.42 11.45 2.79
C ILE A 127 -2.04 11.94 3.25
N ILE A 128 -1.90 13.18 3.67
CA ILE A 128 -0.64 13.71 4.20
C ILE A 128 -0.22 13.00 5.49
N GLU A 129 -1.16 12.76 6.40
CA GLU A 129 -0.89 11.99 7.62
C GLU A 129 -0.45 10.56 7.29
N HIS A 130 -1.12 9.93 6.32
CA HIS A 130 -0.76 8.59 5.85
C HIS A 130 0.63 8.54 5.21
N ILE A 131 0.98 9.53 4.37
CA ILE A 131 2.32 9.65 3.77
C ILE A 131 3.38 9.79 4.87
N THR A 132 3.14 10.66 5.86
CA THR A 132 4.05 10.89 6.97
C THR A 132 4.28 9.59 7.76
N TYR A 133 3.22 8.87 8.09
CA TYR A 133 3.27 7.57 8.76
C TYR A 133 4.10 6.54 7.96
N LEU A 134 3.88 6.46 6.64
CA LEU A 134 4.64 5.53 5.79
C LEU A 134 6.13 5.91 5.70
N LEU A 135 6.45 7.21 5.66
CA LEU A 135 7.83 7.70 5.67
C LEU A 135 8.54 7.39 6.98
N GLU A 136 7.86 7.51 8.13
CA GLU A 136 8.40 7.11 9.44
C GLU A 136 8.73 5.63 9.49
N ILE A 137 7.81 4.76 9.01
CA ILE A 137 8.04 3.31 8.98
C ILE A 137 9.22 2.95 8.06
N LEU A 138 9.28 3.55 6.87
CA LEU A 138 10.32 3.26 5.89
C LEU A 138 11.68 3.88 6.26
N GLY A 139 11.69 4.91 7.11
CA GLY A 139 12.91 5.56 7.60
C GLY A 139 13.62 4.82 8.73
N ASP A 140 12.92 3.95 9.48
CA ASP A 140 13.46 3.18 10.59
C ASP A 140 13.13 1.69 10.46
N SER A 141 14.18 0.88 10.28
CA SER A 141 14.05 -0.58 10.18
C SER A 141 13.43 -1.21 11.44
N ASN A 142 13.66 -0.64 12.63
CA ASN A 142 13.06 -1.16 13.86
C ASN A 142 11.56 -0.90 13.88
N ARG A 143 11.15 0.28 13.41
CA ARG A 143 9.73 0.64 13.30
C ARG A 143 9.00 -0.27 12.32
N LEU A 144 9.62 -0.60 11.18
CA LEU A 144 9.07 -1.56 10.21
C LEU A 144 8.85 -2.94 10.87
N ILE A 145 9.83 -3.43 11.65
CA ILE A 145 9.72 -4.71 12.35
C ILE A 145 8.60 -4.68 13.41
N GLU A 146 8.42 -3.58 14.12
CA GLU A 146 7.32 -3.42 15.08
C GLU A 146 5.96 -3.52 14.38
N VAL A 147 5.77 -2.82 13.27
CA VAL A 147 4.53 -2.88 12.48
C VAL A 147 4.26 -4.31 12.01
N VAL A 148 5.26 -5.01 11.48
CA VAL A 148 5.11 -6.43 11.07
C VAL A 148 4.72 -7.32 12.23
N LYS A 149 5.30 -7.11 13.43
CA LYS A 149 4.93 -7.87 14.64
C LYS A 149 3.49 -7.61 15.06
N ASP A 150 3.03 -6.37 14.96
CA ASP A 150 1.67 -6.01 15.36
C ASP A 150 0.64 -6.53 14.36
N GLU A 151 0.92 -6.47 13.06
CA GLU A 151 0.10 -7.11 12.02
C GLU A 151 0.01 -8.63 12.23
N LEU A 152 1.11 -9.29 12.59
CA LEU A 152 1.12 -10.73 12.90
C LEU A 152 0.33 -11.07 14.17
N LYS A 153 0.39 -10.23 15.21
CA LYS A 153 -0.42 -10.40 16.41
C LYS A 153 -1.92 -10.28 16.10
N GLU A 154 -2.31 -9.30 15.29
CA GLU A 154 -3.70 -9.13 14.87
C GLU A 154 -4.21 -10.39 14.13
N VAL A 155 -3.40 -10.92 13.20
CA VAL A 155 -3.71 -12.17 12.50
C VAL A 155 -3.80 -13.34 13.49
N GLN A 156 -2.89 -13.41 14.46
CA GLN A 156 -2.91 -14.44 15.50
C GLN A 156 -4.18 -14.36 16.33
N GLU A 157 -4.58 -13.20 16.81
CA GLU A 157 -5.79 -13.02 17.60
C GLU A 157 -7.05 -13.41 16.82
N LYS A 158 -7.10 -13.09 15.53
CA LYS A 158 -8.26 -13.32 14.67
C LYS A 158 -8.41 -14.79 14.23
N TYR A 159 -7.29 -15.50 14.05
CA TYR A 159 -7.27 -16.84 13.42
C TYR A 159 -6.62 -17.91 14.31
N LYS A 160 -6.32 -17.61 15.58
CA LYS A 160 -5.72 -18.56 16.52
C LYS A 160 -6.64 -19.74 16.71
N ASP A 161 -6.11 -20.93 16.48
CA ASP A 161 -6.67 -22.21 16.85
C ASP A 161 -5.69 -22.99 17.73
N ASP A 162 -6.18 -24.02 18.42
CA ASP A 162 -5.35 -24.86 19.24
C ASP A 162 -4.46 -25.76 18.38
N ARG A 163 -3.25 -25.99 18.86
CA ARG A 163 -2.30 -26.86 18.18
C ARG A 163 -2.83 -28.30 18.19
N ARG A 164 -2.88 -28.95 17.02
CA ARG A 164 -3.36 -30.34 16.86
C ARG A 164 -2.26 -31.40 17.03
N THR A 165 -1.00 -30.94 17.08
CA THR A 165 0.17 -31.85 17.20
C THR A 165 0.89 -31.57 18.50
N ASP A 166 1.39 -32.62 19.14
CA ASP A 166 2.22 -32.54 20.34
C ASP A 166 3.68 -32.23 19.98
N ILE A 167 4.34 -31.45 20.83
CA ILE A 167 5.80 -31.22 20.73
C ILE A 167 6.44 -32.25 21.69
N GLN A 168 7.23 -33.18 21.15
CA GLN A 168 8.01 -34.13 21.95
C GLN A 168 9.44 -33.60 22.07
N ASP A 169 9.99 -33.70 23.32
CA ASP A 169 11.35 -33.20 23.61
C ASP A 169 12.45 -34.14 23.07
N SER A 170 12.10 -35.36 22.69
CA SER A 170 13.04 -36.30 22.07
C SER A 170 12.47 -36.82 20.75
N ALA A 171 13.19 -36.57 19.66
CA ALA A 171 13.02 -37.35 18.44
C ALA A 171 13.74 -38.69 18.66
N ALA A 172 13.02 -39.73 19.06
CA ALA A 172 13.52 -41.08 18.85
C ALA A 172 13.71 -41.26 17.35
N ASP A 173 14.90 -41.62 16.90
CA ASP A 173 15.14 -41.92 15.50
C ASP A 173 14.16 -43.01 15.10
N LEU A 174 13.25 -42.69 14.18
CA LEU A 174 12.32 -43.69 13.63
C LEU A 174 13.12 -44.74 12.92
N THR A 175 13.07 -45.95 13.42
CA THR A 175 13.66 -47.12 12.78
C THR A 175 12.71 -47.67 11.71
N GLU A 176 13.24 -48.41 10.71
CA GLU A 176 12.38 -49.10 9.73
C GLU A 176 11.33 -49.99 10.39
N ALA A 177 11.63 -50.55 11.57
CA ALA A 177 10.70 -51.37 12.34
C ALA A 177 9.48 -50.58 12.85
N ASP A 178 9.65 -49.29 13.20
CA ASP A 178 8.56 -48.40 13.68
C ASP A 178 7.58 -48.03 12.58
N LEU A 179 7.96 -48.18 11.31
CA LEU A 179 7.12 -47.92 10.15
C LEU A 179 6.28 -49.13 9.72
N ILE A 180 6.56 -50.31 10.30
CA ILE A 180 5.85 -51.56 9.99
C ILE A 180 4.63 -51.69 10.91
N THR A 181 3.45 -51.54 10.35
CA THR A 181 2.21 -51.76 11.09
C THR A 181 2.13 -53.25 11.52
N PRO A 182 2.01 -53.56 12.83
CA PRO A 182 1.83 -54.93 13.27
C PRO A 182 0.52 -55.46 12.70
N GLU A 183 0.62 -56.53 11.92
CA GLU A 183 -0.52 -57.24 11.32
C GLU A 183 -0.32 -58.75 11.42
N ASP A 184 -1.43 -59.49 11.55
CA ASP A 184 -1.39 -60.95 11.53
C ASP A 184 -1.17 -61.43 10.09
N ARG A 185 -0.12 -62.26 9.90
CA ARG A 185 0.26 -62.79 8.59
C ARG A 185 0.29 -64.31 8.59
N VAL A 186 -0.20 -64.89 7.52
CA VAL A 186 -0.07 -66.32 7.24
C VAL A 186 1.24 -66.58 6.55
N VAL A 187 2.04 -67.49 7.10
CA VAL A 187 3.28 -67.97 6.49
C VAL A 187 3.04 -69.38 5.90
N THR A 188 3.24 -69.44 4.57
CA THR A 188 3.18 -70.75 3.86
C THR A 188 4.58 -71.17 3.42
N ILE A 189 4.88 -72.44 3.60
CA ILE A 189 6.16 -73.04 3.20
C ILE A 189 5.87 -74.13 2.21
N SER A 190 6.51 -74.12 1.04
CA SER A 190 6.39 -75.15 0.03
C SER A 190 7.28 -76.34 0.36
N HIS A 191 7.02 -77.49 -0.27
CA HIS A 191 7.88 -78.70 -0.14
C HIS A 191 9.33 -78.45 -0.60
N GLU A 192 9.56 -77.44 -1.45
CA GLU A 192 10.89 -77.08 -1.95
C GLU A 192 11.58 -76.09 -1.04
N GLY A 193 10.98 -75.69 0.11
CA GLY A 193 11.59 -74.80 1.09
C GLY A 193 11.37 -73.29 0.84
N TYR A 194 10.52 -72.89 -0.11
CA TYR A 194 10.17 -71.49 -0.30
C TYR A 194 9.13 -71.02 0.74
N ALA A 195 9.44 -69.97 1.47
CA ALA A 195 8.53 -69.34 2.41
C ALA A 195 7.89 -68.05 1.79
N LYS A 196 6.57 -67.92 1.93
CA LYS A 196 5.80 -66.77 1.49
C LYS A 196 4.92 -66.31 2.65
N THR A 197 4.80 -64.99 2.81
CA THR A 197 3.90 -64.41 3.79
C THR A 197 2.85 -63.53 3.11
N GLN A 198 1.61 -63.60 3.58
CA GLN A 198 0.48 -62.81 3.10
C GLN A 198 -0.34 -62.31 4.28
N PRO A 199 -0.98 -61.11 4.18
CA PRO A 199 -1.94 -60.68 5.19
C PRO A 199 -3.06 -61.72 5.37
N LEU A 200 -3.59 -61.81 6.56
CA LEU A 200 -4.65 -62.79 6.87
C LEU A 200 -5.91 -62.56 6.02
N GLU A 201 -6.16 -61.31 5.61
CA GLU A 201 -7.30 -60.93 4.80
C GLU A 201 -7.23 -61.43 3.33
N GLU A 202 -6.05 -61.79 2.86
CA GLU A 202 -5.83 -62.31 1.50
C GLU A 202 -5.81 -63.86 1.44
N TYR A 203 -5.97 -64.54 2.58
CA TYR A 203 -5.95 -65.95 2.68
C TYR A 203 -7.37 -66.56 2.83
#